data_6c256db4a2f6e255d70aefcbdf8614d2
#
_entry.id   6c256db4a2f6e255d70aefcbdf8614d2
#
_cell.length_a   1.000
_cell.length_b   1.000
_cell.length_c   1.000
_cell.angle_alpha   90.00
_cell.angle_beta   90.00
_cell.angle_gamma   90.00
#
_symmetry.space_group_name_H-M   'P 1'
#
loop_
_entity.id
_entity.type
_entity.pdbx_description
1 polymer ?
#
loop_
_entity_poly.entity_id
_entity_poly.type
_entity_poly.pdbx_seq_one_letter_code
_entity_poly.pdbx_strand_id
1 'polypeptide(L)'
;MRIYKFADIPVGVTARGKYFEQNCEEYLAEEETPQFEISVTLEDLEYEQKHAENNAVLPQFYLEFIALYRQFCEKVLDYGVVLCHGSVIEYNGHAYMFTAPSGTGKSTHARMWREHFGEDVIMINDDKPLLKFKEDGVYAYGTPWDGKHHLSTNRCAKLAGICFLHQAEENNIDKIGAEKSVDLLMNQIYRPRNSEGLLKTLDYVDRLIKEIPMYSMGCTMSEEAAEVAYNAMRKE
;
A
#
# COMPACT_ATOMS: atom_id res chain seq x y z
N MET A 1 14.41 -1.88 -21.76
CA MET A 1 14.39 -1.72 -20.29
C MET A 1 14.39 -0.23 -19.98
N ARG A 2 13.53 0.20 -19.08
CA ARG A 2 13.50 1.56 -18.51
C ARG A 2 13.65 1.49 -17.00
N ILE A 3 14.11 2.55 -16.36
CA ILE A 3 14.34 2.57 -14.91
C ILE A 3 13.25 3.41 -14.24
N TYR A 4 12.62 2.83 -13.22
CA TYR A 4 11.59 3.47 -12.41
C TYR A 4 12.02 3.44 -10.93
N LYS A 5 11.58 4.41 -10.14
CA LYS A 5 11.89 4.48 -8.72
C LYS A 5 10.62 4.33 -7.88
N PHE A 6 10.51 3.22 -7.16
CA PHE A 6 9.42 2.95 -6.22
C PHE A 6 9.97 2.88 -4.79
N ALA A 7 9.41 3.65 -3.89
CA ALA A 7 9.89 3.75 -2.50
C ALA A 7 11.40 4.01 -2.39
N ASP A 8 11.93 4.95 -3.17
CA ASP A 8 13.38 5.27 -3.30
C ASP A 8 14.26 4.10 -3.80
N ILE A 9 13.68 3.08 -4.42
CA ILE A 9 14.43 1.95 -4.99
C ILE A 9 14.36 2.03 -6.52
N PRO A 10 15.48 2.26 -7.20
CA PRO A 10 15.56 2.20 -8.66
C PRO A 10 15.42 0.75 -9.15
N VAL A 11 14.51 0.53 -10.08
CA VAL A 11 14.18 -0.80 -10.63
C VAL A 11 14.21 -0.74 -12.15
N GLY A 12 14.98 -1.64 -12.76
CA GLY A 12 14.96 -1.86 -14.20
C GLY A 12 13.73 -2.67 -14.60
N VAL A 13 12.88 -2.11 -15.45
CA VAL A 13 11.65 -2.78 -15.89
C VAL A 13 11.69 -2.98 -17.39
N THR A 14 11.49 -4.23 -17.82
CA THR A 14 11.28 -4.58 -19.23
C THR A 14 9.83 -4.96 -19.43
N ALA A 15 9.00 -3.96 -19.76
CA ALA A 15 7.62 -4.14 -20.12
C ALA A 15 7.49 -4.52 -21.61
N ARG A 16 6.44 -5.29 -21.95
CA ARG A 16 6.12 -5.73 -23.33
C ARG A 16 5.19 -4.74 -24.03
N GLY A 17 4.37 -4.03 -23.25
CA GLY A 17 3.39 -3.06 -23.74
C GLY A 17 3.55 -1.67 -23.13
N LYS A 18 2.81 -0.71 -23.66
CA LYS A 18 2.85 0.69 -23.19
C LYS A 18 2.04 0.94 -21.92
N TYR A 19 1.19 0.01 -21.53
CA TYR A 19 0.28 0.19 -20.39
C TYR A 19 1.05 0.45 -19.09
N PHE A 20 2.08 -0.36 -18.82
CA PHE A 20 2.96 -0.16 -17.67
C PHE A 20 3.66 1.21 -17.71
N GLU A 21 4.24 1.56 -18.87
CA GLU A 21 4.95 2.83 -19.04
C GLU A 21 4.05 4.04 -18.77
N GLN A 22 2.82 4.01 -19.28
CA GLN A 22 1.84 5.09 -19.11
C GLN A 22 1.40 5.25 -17.64
N ASN A 23 1.20 4.14 -16.92
CA ASN A 23 0.78 4.18 -15.51
C ASN A 23 1.94 4.49 -14.56
N CYS A 24 3.20 4.34 -15.01
CA CYS A 24 4.39 4.54 -14.19
C CYS A 24 5.20 5.80 -14.59
N GLU A 25 4.67 6.68 -15.43
CA GLU A 25 5.40 7.85 -15.96
C GLU A 25 5.96 8.74 -14.85
N GLU A 26 5.20 8.99 -13.79
CA GLU A 26 5.63 9.80 -12.63
C GLU A 26 6.75 9.16 -11.81
N TYR A 27 7.01 7.87 -12.02
CA TYR A 27 8.05 7.10 -11.31
C TYR A 27 9.33 6.93 -12.11
N LEU A 28 9.41 7.53 -13.31
CA LEU A 28 10.55 7.38 -14.21
C LEU A 28 11.83 7.97 -13.61
N ALA A 29 12.95 7.23 -13.69
CA ALA A 29 14.25 7.59 -13.11
C ALA A 29 15.42 7.09 -13.97
N GLU A 30 15.42 7.41 -15.26
CA GLU A 30 16.33 6.85 -16.28
C GLU A 30 17.81 7.11 -16.04
N GLU A 31 18.17 8.10 -15.21
CA GLU A 31 19.56 8.45 -14.88
C GLU A 31 20.13 7.60 -13.73
N GLU A 32 19.30 6.77 -13.07
CA GLU A 32 19.72 5.96 -11.93
C GLU A 32 20.19 4.56 -12.35
N THR A 33 21.01 3.92 -11.51
CA THR A 33 21.40 2.52 -11.69
C THR A 33 20.40 1.63 -10.96
N PRO A 34 19.76 0.65 -11.61
CA PRO A 34 18.77 -0.20 -10.97
C PRO A 34 19.42 -1.11 -9.91
N GLN A 35 18.74 -1.26 -8.78
CA GLN A 35 19.11 -2.22 -7.72
C GLN A 35 18.78 -3.66 -8.12
N PHE A 36 17.70 -3.83 -8.88
CA PHE A 36 17.29 -5.10 -9.47
C PHE A 36 16.46 -4.88 -10.72
N GLU A 37 16.26 -5.96 -11.48
CA GLU A 37 15.47 -5.92 -12.72
C GLU A 37 14.27 -6.85 -12.62
N ILE A 38 13.17 -6.46 -13.27
CA ILE A 38 11.96 -7.26 -13.46
C ILE A 38 11.54 -7.27 -14.92
N SER A 39 11.01 -8.41 -15.36
CA SER A 39 10.52 -8.59 -16.72
C SER A 39 9.46 -9.69 -16.75
N VAL A 40 8.53 -9.64 -17.70
CA VAL A 40 7.44 -10.60 -17.79
C VAL A 40 7.68 -11.64 -18.87
N THR A 41 7.58 -12.92 -18.49
CA THR A 41 7.57 -14.09 -19.38
C THR A 41 6.13 -14.47 -19.76
N LEU A 42 5.97 -15.41 -20.68
CA LEU A 42 4.65 -15.99 -20.97
C LEU A 42 4.11 -16.80 -19.78
N GLU A 43 4.98 -17.49 -19.07
CA GLU A 43 4.63 -18.26 -17.86
C GLU A 43 4.08 -17.36 -16.75
N ASP A 44 4.63 -16.15 -16.61
CA ASP A 44 4.08 -15.15 -15.67
C ASP A 44 2.66 -14.75 -16.04
N LEU A 45 2.37 -14.50 -17.31
CA LEU A 45 1.03 -14.14 -17.78
C LEU A 45 0.04 -15.30 -17.56
N GLU A 46 0.44 -16.53 -17.87
CA GLU A 46 -0.38 -17.71 -17.64
C GLU A 46 -0.67 -17.91 -16.14
N TYR A 47 0.34 -17.67 -15.30
CA TYR A 47 0.19 -17.72 -13.85
C TYR A 47 -0.85 -16.72 -13.36
N GLU A 48 -0.74 -15.42 -13.76
CA GLU A 48 -1.69 -14.39 -13.34
C GLU A 48 -3.12 -14.68 -13.85
N GLN A 49 -3.26 -15.14 -15.10
CA GLN A 49 -4.57 -15.53 -15.65
C GLN A 49 -5.21 -16.67 -14.86
N LYS A 50 -4.42 -17.68 -14.47
CA LYS A 50 -4.89 -18.83 -13.67
C LYS A 50 -5.34 -18.44 -12.27
N HIS A 51 -4.75 -17.37 -11.70
CA HIS A 51 -5.05 -16.90 -10.34
C HIS A 51 -5.97 -15.67 -10.32
N ALA A 52 -6.51 -15.30 -11.48
CA ALA A 52 -7.48 -14.20 -11.56
C ALA A 52 -8.73 -14.48 -10.70
N GLU A 53 -9.16 -13.47 -9.96
CA GLU A 53 -10.35 -13.57 -9.11
C GLU A 53 -11.60 -13.95 -9.93
N ASN A 54 -12.43 -14.80 -9.38
CA ASN A 54 -13.67 -15.28 -9.99
C ASN A 54 -13.50 -15.88 -11.40
N ASN A 55 -12.31 -16.44 -11.71
CA ASN A 55 -11.97 -16.95 -13.04
C ASN A 55 -12.16 -15.92 -14.18
N ALA A 56 -11.99 -14.63 -13.88
CA ALA A 56 -12.10 -13.58 -14.86
C ALA A 56 -11.06 -13.73 -15.97
N VAL A 57 -11.46 -13.50 -17.22
CA VAL A 57 -10.52 -13.39 -18.33
C VAL A 57 -9.98 -11.96 -18.37
N LEU A 58 -8.70 -11.80 -18.04
CA LEU A 58 -8.06 -10.49 -17.95
C LEU A 58 -7.33 -10.14 -19.26
N PRO A 59 -7.34 -8.86 -19.66
CA PRO A 59 -6.56 -8.41 -20.81
C PRO A 59 -5.06 -8.61 -20.58
N GLN A 60 -4.31 -8.95 -21.64
CA GLN A 60 -2.87 -9.25 -21.55
C GLN A 60 -2.05 -8.10 -20.95
N PHE A 61 -2.38 -6.85 -21.26
CA PHE A 61 -1.71 -5.68 -20.71
C PHE A 61 -1.88 -5.57 -19.18
N TYR A 62 -3.04 -5.99 -18.67
CA TYR A 62 -3.30 -5.98 -17.23
C TYR A 62 -2.62 -7.16 -16.53
N LEU A 63 -2.61 -8.35 -17.16
CA LEU A 63 -1.82 -9.49 -16.68
C LEU A 63 -0.33 -9.14 -16.55
N GLU A 64 0.22 -8.43 -17.53
CA GLU A 64 1.60 -7.92 -17.47
C GLU A 64 1.79 -6.97 -16.28
N PHE A 65 0.89 -6.02 -16.09
CA PHE A 65 0.96 -5.03 -15.02
C PHE A 65 0.96 -5.67 -13.63
N ILE A 66 0.10 -6.67 -13.41
CA ILE A 66 0.06 -7.40 -12.13
C ILE A 66 1.22 -8.38 -11.96
N ALA A 67 1.76 -8.95 -13.04
CA ALA A 67 2.95 -9.81 -12.99
C ALA A 67 4.21 -9.00 -12.60
N LEU A 68 4.40 -7.81 -13.18
CA LEU A 68 5.48 -6.90 -12.79
C LEU A 68 5.33 -6.46 -11.32
N TYR A 69 4.11 -6.15 -10.90
CA TYR A 69 3.81 -5.85 -9.50
C TYR A 69 4.21 -6.99 -8.55
N ARG A 70 3.81 -8.22 -8.86
CA ARG A 70 4.17 -9.38 -8.04
C ARG A 70 5.68 -9.57 -7.94
N GLN A 71 6.40 -9.53 -9.07
CA GLN A 71 7.87 -9.65 -9.08
C GLN A 71 8.53 -8.53 -8.28
N PHE A 72 8.02 -7.31 -8.39
CA PHE A 72 8.48 -6.19 -7.59
C PHE A 72 8.29 -6.45 -6.09
N CYS A 73 7.09 -6.86 -5.66
CA CYS A 73 6.79 -7.14 -4.25
C CYS A 73 7.65 -8.26 -3.65
N GLU A 74 8.02 -9.27 -4.45
CA GLU A 74 8.90 -10.34 -4.01
C GLU A 74 10.34 -9.87 -3.81
N LYS A 75 10.87 -9.03 -4.70
CA LYS A 75 12.27 -8.56 -4.68
C LYS A 75 12.50 -7.39 -3.74
N VAL A 76 11.52 -6.51 -3.59
CA VAL A 76 11.69 -5.28 -2.80
C VAL A 76 11.81 -5.53 -1.29
N LEU A 77 11.44 -6.72 -0.82
CA LEU A 77 11.63 -7.14 0.57
C LEU A 77 13.10 -7.05 1.02
N ASP A 78 14.05 -7.32 0.11
CA ASP A 78 15.48 -7.24 0.42
C ASP A 78 15.98 -5.83 0.67
N TYR A 79 15.17 -4.84 0.36
CA TYR A 79 15.46 -3.41 0.48
C TYR A 79 14.69 -2.70 1.60
N GLY A 80 14.13 -3.46 2.53
CA GLY A 80 13.39 -2.88 3.65
C GLY A 80 12.03 -2.32 3.27
N VAL A 81 11.39 -2.86 2.24
CA VAL A 81 10.09 -2.41 1.76
C VAL A 81 9.10 -3.55 1.73
N VAL A 82 7.89 -3.30 2.20
CA VAL A 82 6.78 -4.27 2.16
C VAL A 82 5.52 -3.61 1.66
N LEU A 83 4.70 -4.36 0.95
CA LEU A 83 3.39 -3.90 0.53
C LEU A 83 2.33 -4.27 1.55
N CYS A 84 1.47 -3.30 1.86
CA CYS A 84 0.30 -3.51 2.70
C CYS A 84 -0.96 -2.94 2.03
N HIS A 85 -2.00 -3.76 1.88
CA HIS A 85 -3.25 -3.34 1.27
C HIS A 85 -4.00 -2.35 2.17
N GLY A 86 -4.24 -1.15 1.67
CA GLY A 86 -4.92 -0.10 2.41
C GLY A 86 -4.95 1.24 1.68
N SER A 87 -5.71 2.17 2.22
CA SER A 87 -5.71 3.57 1.79
C SER A 87 -4.80 4.38 2.70
N VAL A 88 -3.90 5.18 2.12
CA VAL A 88 -2.98 6.04 2.86
C VAL A 88 -3.17 7.48 2.42
N ILE A 89 -3.38 8.34 3.39
CA ILE A 89 -3.42 9.78 3.20
C ILE A 89 -2.26 10.45 3.95
N GLU A 90 -1.82 11.60 3.46
CA GLU A 90 -0.95 12.53 4.17
C GLU A 90 -1.77 13.69 4.69
N TYR A 91 -1.57 14.04 5.96
CA TYR A 91 -2.13 15.22 6.57
C TYR A 91 -1.19 15.75 7.66
N ASN A 92 -0.92 17.05 7.66
CA ASN A 92 0.02 17.71 8.59
C ASN A 92 1.40 17.03 8.63
N GLY A 93 1.94 16.63 7.46
CA GLY A 93 3.27 16.03 7.30
C GLY A 93 3.41 14.58 7.78
N HIS A 94 2.31 13.91 8.08
CA HIS A 94 2.29 12.51 8.49
C HIS A 94 1.35 11.67 7.64
N ALA A 95 1.71 10.41 7.43
CA ALA A 95 0.85 9.43 6.77
C ALA A 95 -0.06 8.72 7.79
N TYR A 96 -1.32 8.55 7.42
CA TYR A 96 -2.32 7.78 8.16
C TYR A 96 -2.82 6.66 7.26
N MET A 97 -2.66 5.42 7.70
CA MET A 97 -3.06 4.26 6.92
C MET A 97 -4.35 3.64 7.46
N PHE A 98 -5.30 3.43 6.57
CA PHE A 98 -6.57 2.76 6.83
C PHE A 98 -6.64 1.45 6.08
N THR A 99 -6.85 0.36 6.79
CA THR A 99 -6.92 -0.96 6.20
C THR A 99 -8.14 -1.75 6.69
N ALA A 100 -8.63 -2.65 5.85
CA ALA A 100 -9.77 -3.51 6.13
C ALA A 100 -9.94 -4.52 4.98
N PRO A 101 -10.75 -5.56 5.13
CA PRO A 101 -11.20 -6.40 4.02
C PRO A 101 -11.78 -5.57 2.87
N SER A 102 -11.75 -6.11 1.64
CA SER A 102 -12.33 -5.43 0.47
C SER A 102 -13.82 -5.12 0.72
N GLY A 103 -14.25 -3.93 0.27
CA GLY A 103 -15.66 -3.51 0.41
C GLY A 103 -16.06 -2.95 1.79
N THR A 104 -15.18 -2.93 2.79
CA THR A 104 -15.50 -2.41 4.14
C THR A 104 -15.64 -0.89 4.20
N GLY A 105 -15.03 -0.13 3.27
CA GLY A 105 -15.15 1.33 3.21
C GLY A 105 -13.85 2.12 3.35
N LYS A 106 -12.66 1.53 3.12
CA LYS A 106 -11.36 2.23 3.17
C LYS A 106 -11.34 3.52 2.35
N SER A 107 -11.65 3.42 1.04
CA SER A 107 -11.67 4.57 0.12
C SER A 107 -12.75 5.59 0.51
N THR A 108 -13.86 5.12 1.09
CA THR A 108 -14.90 6.00 1.62
C THR A 108 -14.36 6.80 2.81
N HIS A 109 -13.67 6.15 3.74
CA HIS A 109 -13.05 6.82 4.89
C HIS A 109 -11.99 7.84 4.46
N ALA A 110 -11.10 7.45 3.53
CA ALA A 110 -10.12 8.37 2.96
C ALA A 110 -10.77 9.57 2.21
N ARG A 111 -11.94 9.36 1.57
CA ARG A 111 -12.73 10.45 0.99
C ARG A 111 -13.28 11.40 2.06
N MET A 112 -13.78 10.88 3.19
CA MET A 112 -14.27 11.70 4.31
C MET A 112 -13.17 12.59 4.88
N TRP A 113 -11.93 12.12 4.95
CA TRP A 113 -10.81 12.97 5.35
C TRP A 113 -10.62 14.15 4.41
N ARG A 114 -10.71 13.93 3.09
CA ARG A 114 -10.60 15.01 2.10
C ARG A 114 -11.78 15.97 2.13
N GLU A 115 -12.98 15.47 2.42
CA GLU A 115 -14.19 16.30 2.58
C GLU A 115 -14.11 17.14 3.86
N HIS A 116 -13.64 16.57 4.96
CA HIS A 116 -13.56 17.23 6.27
C HIS A 116 -12.39 18.23 6.39
N PHE A 117 -11.18 17.80 5.99
CA PHE A 117 -9.96 18.61 6.13
C PHE A 117 -9.54 19.33 4.84
N GLY A 118 -10.25 19.13 3.74
CA GLY A 118 -10.06 19.86 2.49
C GLY A 118 -8.77 19.50 1.75
N GLU A 119 -8.19 20.50 1.08
CA GLU A 119 -7.04 20.36 0.18
C GLU A 119 -5.72 20.02 0.90
N ASP A 120 -5.67 20.15 2.22
CA ASP A 120 -4.50 19.79 3.02
C ASP A 120 -4.31 18.27 3.13
N VAL A 121 -5.34 17.49 2.77
CA VAL A 121 -5.27 16.02 2.74
C VAL A 121 -4.85 15.55 1.36
N ILE A 122 -3.68 14.91 1.30
CA ILE A 122 -3.13 14.36 0.06
C ILE A 122 -3.30 12.84 0.07
N MET A 123 -3.84 12.28 -1.00
CA MET A 123 -3.87 10.83 -1.19
C MET A 123 -2.48 10.35 -1.59
N ILE A 124 -1.85 9.54 -0.74
CA ILE A 124 -0.60 8.85 -1.08
C ILE A 124 -0.92 7.63 -1.96
N ASN A 125 -1.81 6.75 -1.49
CA ASN A 125 -2.26 5.59 -2.27
C ASN A 125 -3.59 5.04 -1.76
N ASP A 126 -4.48 4.59 -2.65
CA ASP A 126 -5.82 4.10 -2.28
C ASP A 126 -6.00 2.58 -2.40
N ASP A 127 -4.93 1.80 -2.54
CA ASP A 127 -5.05 0.33 -2.60
C ASP A 127 -3.76 -0.40 -2.17
N LYS A 128 -2.62 -0.04 -2.76
CA LYS A 128 -1.36 -0.80 -2.64
C LYS A 128 -0.16 0.09 -2.28
N PRO A 129 -0.21 0.81 -1.14
CA PRO A 129 0.94 1.56 -0.66
C PRO A 129 2.11 0.63 -0.31
N LEU A 130 3.32 1.17 -0.44
CA LEU A 130 4.53 0.54 0.07
C LEU A 130 4.90 1.14 1.43
N LEU A 131 5.29 0.29 2.36
CA LEU A 131 5.84 0.70 3.65
C LEU A 131 7.33 0.43 3.64
N LYS A 132 8.13 1.49 3.78
CA LYS A 132 9.59 1.42 3.82
C LYS A 132 10.10 1.69 5.23
N PHE A 133 10.94 0.78 5.71
CA PHE A 133 11.61 0.89 6.99
C PHE A 133 12.92 1.68 6.83
N LYS A 134 12.99 2.85 7.46
CA LYS A 134 14.18 3.71 7.52
C LYS A 134 14.74 3.71 8.95
N GLU A 135 15.89 4.36 9.15
CA GLU A 135 16.53 4.48 10.48
C GLU A 135 15.69 5.30 11.47
N ASP A 136 14.97 6.30 10.96
CA ASP A 136 14.15 7.23 11.75
C ASP A 136 12.67 6.86 11.82
N GLY A 137 12.26 5.70 11.27
CA GLY A 137 10.90 5.16 11.32
C GLY A 137 10.40 4.57 10.00
N VAL A 138 9.10 4.33 9.93
CA VAL A 138 8.43 3.74 8.75
C VAL A 138 7.77 4.85 7.93
N TYR A 139 7.92 4.76 6.61
CA TYR A 139 7.35 5.71 5.65
C TYR A 139 6.39 4.98 4.70
N ALA A 140 5.24 5.59 4.45
CA ALA A 140 4.32 5.12 3.43
C ALA A 140 4.57 5.84 2.11
N TYR A 141 4.59 5.08 1.02
CA TYR A 141 4.86 5.56 -0.34
C TYR A 141 3.70 5.25 -1.26
N GLY A 142 3.42 6.19 -2.16
CA GLY A 142 2.54 5.97 -3.29
C GLY A 142 3.14 5.02 -4.32
N THR A 143 2.27 4.39 -5.07
CA THR A 143 2.62 3.44 -6.13
C THR A 143 1.69 3.62 -7.32
N PRO A 144 2.08 3.17 -8.53
CA PRO A 144 1.18 3.17 -9.68
C PRO A 144 0.10 2.08 -9.58
N TRP A 145 0.22 1.16 -8.62
CA TRP A 145 -0.78 0.13 -8.34
C TRP A 145 -1.78 0.67 -7.32
N ASP A 146 -2.76 1.38 -7.81
CA ASP A 146 -3.76 2.06 -6.99
C ASP A 146 -5.19 1.55 -7.20
N GLY A 147 -6.14 2.16 -6.50
CA GLY A 147 -7.56 1.81 -6.59
C GLY A 147 -8.23 2.35 -7.86
N LYS A 148 -9.51 2.05 -8.00
CA LYS A 148 -10.33 2.36 -9.20
C LYS A 148 -10.35 3.83 -9.62
N HIS A 149 -10.02 4.75 -8.71
CA HIS A 149 -10.14 6.19 -8.94
C HIS A 149 -8.83 6.85 -9.35
N HIS A 150 -7.71 6.10 -9.41
CA HIS A 150 -6.38 6.58 -9.77
C HIS A 150 -6.01 7.88 -9.05
N LEU A 151 -6.16 7.87 -7.72
CA LEU A 151 -5.94 9.04 -6.86
C LEU A 151 -4.54 9.06 -6.24
N SER A 152 -3.73 8.04 -6.49
CA SER A 152 -2.39 7.92 -5.91
C SER A 152 -1.45 8.99 -6.45
N THR A 153 -0.48 9.35 -5.64
CA THR A 153 0.58 10.31 -5.98
C THR A 153 1.96 9.70 -5.73
N ASN A 154 2.96 10.11 -6.49
CA ASN A 154 4.35 9.72 -6.23
C ASN A 154 4.92 10.52 -5.04
N ARG A 155 4.36 10.31 -3.85
CA ARG A 155 4.73 10.97 -2.60
C ARG A 155 4.99 9.96 -1.49
N CYS A 156 5.63 10.43 -0.43
CA CYS A 156 5.80 9.66 0.80
C CYS A 156 5.68 10.57 2.02
N ALA A 157 5.23 9.97 3.13
CA ALA A 157 5.23 10.61 4.43
C ALA A 157 5.51 9.59 5.55
N LYS A 158 6.00 10.09 6.69
CA LYS A 158 6.28 9.25 7.85
C LYS A 158 4.96 8.73 8.45
N LEU A 159 4.88 7.42 8.65
CA LEU A 159 3.67 6.77 9.12
C LEU A 159 3.41 7.09 10.60
N ALA A 160 2.26 7.68 10.89
CA ALA A 160 1.81 7.99 12.26
C ALA A 160 1.10 6.81 12.91
N GLY A 161 0.33 6.04 12.14
CA GLY A 161 -0.42 4.89 12.64
C GLY A 161 -1.09 4.09 11.55
N ILE A 162 -1.51 2.88 11.89
CA ILE A 162 -2.33 2.00 11.06
C ILE A 162 -3.65 1.74 11.77
N CYS A 163 -4.77 2.00 11.08
CA CYS A 163 -6.11 1.83 11.61
C CYS A 163 -6.89 0.76 10.83
N PHE A 164 -7.37 -0.24 11.55
CA PHE A 164 -8.22 -1.30 11.01
C PHE A 164 -9.68 -0.90 11.13
N LEU A 165 -10.33 -0.66 9.98
CA LEU A 165 -11.71 -0.20 9.92
C LEU A 165 -12.71 -1.37 9.95
N HIS A 166 -13.83 -1.13 10.61
CA HIS A 166 -15.03 -1.95 10.51
C HIS A 166 -16.28 -1.05 10.56
N GLN A 167 -17.39 -1.53 10.03
CA GLN A 167 -18.65 -0.80 10.05
C GLN A 167 -19.25 -0.82 11.47
N ALA A 168 -19.75 0.32 11.93
CA ALA A 168 -20.41 0.47 13.22
C ALA A 168 -21.53 1.53 13.15
N GLU A 169 -22.39 1.54 14.15
CA GLU A 169 -23.47 2.53 14.27
C GLU A 169 -22.95 3.88 14.81
N GLU A 170 -21.81 3.88 15.50
CA GLU A 170 -21.16 5.06 16.08
C GLU A 170 -19.65 5.04 15.76
N ASN A 171 -19.07 6.24 15.67
CA ASN A 171 -17.62 6.37 15.48
C ASN A 171 -16.90 6.13 16.81
N ASN A 172 -16.06 5.12 16.85
CA ASN A 172 -15.20 4.83 18.00
C ASN A 172 -13.84 4.32 17.52
N ILE A 173 -12.77 4.67 18.22
CA ILE A 173 -11.42 4.22 17.91
C ILE A 173 -10.67 3.87 19.18
N ASP A 174 -10.05 2.69 19.16
CA ASP A 174 -9.24 2.18 20.26
C ASP A 174 -7.86 1.75 19.77
N LYS A 175 -6.85 2.01 20.58
CA LYS A 175 -5.51 1.43 20.35
C LYS A 175 -5.55 -0.06 20.66
N ILE A 176 -5.02 -0.89 19.75
CA ILE A 176 -5.00 -2.34 19.89
C ILE A 176 -3.60 -2.87 20.22
N GLY A 177 -3.57 -3.99 20.93
CA GLY A 177 -2.32 -4.65 21.32
C GLY A 177 -1.73 -5.51 20.20
N ALA A 178 -0.51 -6.00 20.44
CA ALA A 178 0.29 -6.74 19.46
C ALA A 178 -0.41 -8.00 18.93
N GLU A 179 -1.01 -8.80 19.79
CA GLU A 179 -1.69 -10.07 19.40
C GLU A 179 -2.77 -9.83 18.33
N LYS A 180 -3.69 -8.89 18.59
CA LYS A 180 -4.75 -8.53 17.64
C LYS A 180 -4.17 -7.89 16.36
N SER A 181 -3.08 -7.14 16.48
CA SER A 181 -2.43 -6.48 15.34
C SER A 181 -1.79 -7.47 14.38
N VAL A 182 -1.15 -8.54 14.87
CA VAL A 182 -0.57 -9.60 14.01
C VAL A 182 -1.62 -10.20 13.11
N ASP A 183 -2.74 -10.66 13.68
CA ASP A 183 -3.81 -11.31 12.92
C ASP A 183 -4.37 -10.40 11.83
N LEU A 184 -4.60 -9.14 12.16
CA LEU A 184 -5.16 -8.17 11.23
C LEU A 184 -4.16 -7.78 10.13
N LEU A 185 -2.89 -7.52 10.48
CA LEU A 185 -1.85 -7.18 9.49
C LEU A 185 -1.56 -8.32 8.52
N MET A 186 -1.48 -9.56 9.01
CA MET A 186 -1.20 -10.73 8.17
C MET A 186 -2.24 -10.95 7.07
N ASN A 187 -3.45 -10.43 7.24
CA ASN A 187 -4.49 -10.48 6.22
C ASN A 187 -4.38 -9.34 5.18
N GLN A 188 -3.57 -8.32 5.44
CA GLN A 188 -3.45 -7.13 4.59
C GLN A 188 -2.06 -6.96 3.96
N ILE A 189 -1.05 -7.63 4.50
CA ILE A 189 0.31 -7.54 4.00
C ILE A 189 0.53 -8.55 2.84
N TYR A 190 1.35 -8.15 1.86
CA TYR A 190 1.71 -9.04 0.77
C TYR A 190 2.50 -10.25 1.30
N ARG A 191 2.08 -11.44 0.93
CA ARG A 191 2.71 -12.71 1.31
C ARG A 191 3.43 -13.32 0.11
N PRO A 192 4.77 -13.31 0.09
CA PRO A 192 5.56 -13.97 -0.95
C PRO A 192 5.28 -15.46 -1.03
N ARG A 193 5.52 -16.04 -2.22
CA ARG A 193 5.30 -17.47 -2.46
C ARG A 193 6.40 -18.36 -1.88
N ASN A 194 7.59 -17.80 -1.65
CA ASN A 194 8.74 -18.55 -1.11
C ASN A 194 8.86 -18.36 0.41
N SER A 195 9.44 -19.36 1.08
CA SER A 195 9.58 -19.38 2.54
C SER A 195 10.49 -18.28 3.08
N GLU A 196 11.55 -17.92 2.36
CA GLU A 196 12.48 -16.87 2.75
C GLU A 196 11.78 -15.49 2.78
N GLY A 197 11.06 -15.16 1.70
CA GLY A 197 10.27 -13.94 1.65
C GLY A 197 9.17 -13.89 2.72
N LEU A 198 8.54 -15.03 3.01
CA LEU A 198 7.55 -15.10 4.08
C LEU A 198 8.18 -14.82 5.46
N LEU A 199 9.36 -15.34 5.74
CA LEU A 199 10.08 -15.05 6.99
C LEU A 199 10.42 -13.55 7.08
N LYS A 200 10.93 -12.93 6.00
CA LYS A 200 11.17 -11.48 5.94
C LYS A 200 9.89 -10.68 6.19
N THR A 201 8.78 -11.12 5.62
CA THR A 201 7.47 -10.46 5.85
C THR A 201 7.05 -10.54 7.32
N LEU A 202 7.26 -11.66 7.99
CA LEU A 202 6.99 -11.80 9.43
C LEU A 202 7.87 -10.86 10.27
N ASP A 203 9.14 -10.72 9.94
CA ASP A 203 10.04 -9.76 10.59
C ASP A 203 9.57 -8.31 10.41
N TYR A 204 9.05 -7.95 9.21
CA TYR A 204 8.46 -6.63 8.98
C TYR A 204 7.14 -6.42 9.73
N VAL A 205 6.31 -7.44 9.86
CA VAL A 205 5.10 -7.37 10.70
C VAL A 205 5.47 -7.12 12.16
N ASP A 206 6.46 -7.84 12.70
CA ASP A 206 6.94 -7.64 14.07
C ASP A 206 7.48 -6.21 14.28
N ARG A 207 8.25 -5.69 13.33
CA ARG A 207 8.73 -4.31 13.35
C ARG A 207 7.60 -3.29 13.29
N LEU A 208 6.63 -3.46 12.37
CA LEU A 208 5.47 -2.57 12.27
C LEU A 208 4.73 -2.45 13.59
N ILE A 209 4.48 -3.59 14.25
CA ILE A 209 3.75 -3.62 15.53
C ILE A 209 4.54 -2.95 16.66
N LYS A 210 5.88 -3.04 16.65
CA LYS A 210 6.75 -2.41 17.65
C LYS A 210 6.93 -0.90 17.42
N GLU A 211 7.00 -0.47 16.17
CA GLU A 211 7.37 0.90 15.80
C GLU A 211 6.14 1.80 15.55
N ILE A 212 5.01 1.23 15.11
CA ILE A 212 3.83 1.98 14.66
C ILE A 212 2.62 1.66 15.54
N PRO A 213 1.94 2.68 16.08
CA PRO A 213 0.69 2.49 16.80
C PRO A 213 -0.39 1.88 15.89
N MET A 214 -1.08 0.86 16.43
CA MET A 214 -2.17 0.15 15.75
C MET A 214 -3.50 0.48 16.40
N TYR A 215 -4.53 0.71 15.59
CA TYR A 215 -5.86 1.09 16.03
C TYR A 215 -6.93 0.20 15.39
N SER A 216 -8.04 0.04 16.08
CA SER A 216 -9.28 -0.52 15.51
C SER A 216 -10.36 0.55 15.59
N MET A 217 -11.03 0.81 14.47
CA MET A 217 -12.06 1.84 14.41
C MET A 217 -13.36 1.28 13.87
N GLY A 218 -14.42 1.39 14.70
CA GLY A 218 -15.78 1.34 14.21
C GLY A 218 -16.13 2.69 13.58
N CYS A 219 -16.58 2.70 12.33
CA CYS A 219 -16.89 3.95 11.66
C CYS A 219 -18.26 3.92 10.96
N THR A 220 -18.94 5.04 11.04
CA THR A 220 -20.10 5.38 10.22
C THR A 220 -19.64 6.00 8.90
N MET A 221 -20.57 6.36 8.03
CA MET A 221 -20.28 7.11 6.79
C MET A 221 -20.45 8.65 7.00
N SER A 222 -19.95 9.18 8.13
CA SER A 222 -19.97 10.63 8.43
C SER A 222 -18.57 11.23 8.41
N GLU A 223 -18.46 12.50 8.06
CA GLU A 223 -17.19 13.25 8.07
C GLU A 223 -16.55 13.31 9.47
N GLU A 224 -17.34 13.23 10.54
CA GLU A 224 -16.87 13.16 11.92
C GLU A 224 -15.93 11.95 12.16
N ALA A 225 -16.08 10.87 11.37
CA ALA A 225 -15.18 9.72 11.44
C ALA A 225 -13.73 10.13 11.16
N ALA A 226 -13.49 11.10 10.28
CA ALA A 226 -12.15 11.59 9.98
C ALA A 226 -11.54 12.32 11.18
N GLU A 227 -12.34 13.17 11.86
CA GLU A 227 -11.91 13.91 13.06
C GLU A 227 -11.60 12.97 14.23
N VAL A 228 -12.46 11.96 14.47
CA VAL A 228 -12.26 10.94 15.50
C VAL A 228 -10.96 10.16 15.24
N ALA A 229 -10.73 9.75 14.00
CA ALA A 229 -9.49 9.05 13.63
C ALA A 229 -8.25 9.94 13.81
N TYR A 230 -8.28 11.19 13.32
CA TYR A 230 -7.17 12.12 13.44
C TYR A 230 -6.80 12.38 14.90
N ASN A 231 -7.78 12.70 15.74
CA ASN A 231 -7.54 13.03 17.15
C ASN A 231 -6.92 11.86 17.93
N ALA A 232 -7.23 10.61 17.57
CA ALA A 232 -6.64 9.44 18.20
C ALA A 232 -5.24 9.09 17.65
N MET A 233 -4.99 9.32 16.34
CA MET A 233 -3.79 8.86 15.65
C MET A 233 -2.69 9.92 15.51
N ARG A 234 -3.01 11.22 15.67
CA ARG A 234 -2.02 12.29 15.55
C ARG A 234 -0.89 12.13 16.56
N LYS A 235 0.33 12.43 16.11
CA LYS A 235 1.48 12.56 17.00
C LYS A 235 1.47 13.96 17.62
N GLU A 236 1.75 14.02 18.91
CA GLU A 236 1.98 15.28 19.62
C GLU A 236 3.29 15.94 19.19
#